data_221ae564cbb8f70698f8b9ae79d8bea1
#
_entry.id   221ae564cbb8f70698f8b9ae79d8bea1
#
_cell.length_a   1.000
_cell.length_b   1.000
_cell.length_c   1.000
_cell.angle_alpha   90.00
_cell.angle_beta   90.00
_cell.angle_gamma   90.00
#
_symmetry.space_group_name_H-M   'P 1'
#
loop_
_entity.id
_entity.type
_entity.pdbx_description
1 polymer ?
#
loop_
_entity_poly.entity_id
_entity_poly.type
_entity_poly.pdbx_seq_one_letter_code
_entity_poly.pdbx_strand_id
1 'polypeptide(L)'
;ASTGNAAAAYAAYCARAGIKFWVFLPSSVPAEKMRELGLYGAEVIKITGTYDQAKEIAADFAIRRGIYRDGGAKSISGKESMKTIALEIVEQLGWRAPDWYVQAVSGGIGPLGVLKGFVELHAAGLIERVPKLAIVQVEGCAPMVRAWQQGLAKAAAVLPDTLITVLSTGDPGMAYTILKAAMDTYGGAMTAVSDGEAFRTMRRVARTEGYSMEPAASVAFAGLEKLVAEGVIHSDECVVVNCSGHTFSAEKHALEDRYAFHLQMAAPPGN
;
A
#
# COMPACT_ATOMS: atom_id res chain seq x y z
N ALA A 1 -8.72 -7.49 9.67
CA ALA A 1 -7.43 -8.11 9.36
C ALA A 1 -6.52 -7.12 8.63
N SER A 2 -5.21 -7.26 8.79
CA SER A 2 -4.22 -6.38 8.17
C SER A 2 -2.90 -7.12 7.96
N THR A 3 -2.05 -6.63 7.07
CA THR A 3 -0.65 -7.06 6.92
C THR A 3 0.32 -6.15 7.68
N GLY A 4 -0.18 -5.18 8.46
CA GLY A 4 0.60 -4.39 9.40
C GLY A 4 0.31 -2.88 9.39
N ASN A 5 0.60 -2.16 8.32
CA ASN A 5 0.55 -0.69 8.30
C ASN A 5 -0.84 -0.09 8.60
N ALA A 6 -1.89 -0.62 7.99
CA ALA A 6 -3.25 -0.18 8.29
C ALA A 6 -3.63 -0.49 9.76
N ALA A 7 -3.18 -1.64 10.30
CA ALA A 7 -3.42 -1.97 11.69
C ALA A 7 -2.75 -0.98 12.65
N ALA A 8 -1.52 -0.56 12.38
CA ALA A 8 -0.81 0.43 13.19
C ALA A 8 -1.57 1.77 13.24
N ALA A 9 -2.02 2.26 12.07
CA ALA A 9 -2.83 3.47 12.01
C ALA A 9 -4.14 3.34 12.80
N TYR A 10 -4.90 2.27 12.59
CA TYR A 10 -6.13 2.03 13.35
C TYR A 10 -5.87 1.89 14.86
N ALA A 11 -4.82 1.18 15.27
CA ALA A 11 -4.50 1.02 16.69
C ALA A 11 -4.22 2.35 17.37
N ALA A 12 -3.40 3.21 16.74
CA ALA A 12 -3.09 4.54 17.27
C ALA A 12 -4.34 5.42 17.44
N TYR A 13 -5.18 5.49 16.39
CA TYR A 13 -6.40 6.29 16.45
C TYR A 13 -7.47 5.72 17.38
N CYS A 14 -7.62 4.39 17.43
CA CYS A 14 -8.53 3.74 18.40
C CYS A 14 -8.08 3.97 19.83
N ALA A 15 -6.78 3.88 20.12
CA ALA A 15 -6.23 4.21 21.43
C ALA A 15 -6.56 5.66 21.82
N ARG A 16 -6.32 6.62 20.90
CA ARG A 16 -6.61 8.04 21.14
C ARG A 16 -8.10 8.32 21.37
N ALA A 17 -8.97 7.54 20.73
CA ALA A 17 -10.42 7.65 20.85
C ALA A 17 -11.03 6.80 21.98
N GLY A 18 -10.23 6.02 22.71
CA GLY A 18 -10.72 5.12 23.75
C GLY A 18 -11.55 3.95 23.20
N ILE A 19 -11.34 3.56 21.91
CA ILE A 19 -12.07 2.51 21.24
C ILE A 19 -11.27 1.20 21.35
N LYS A 20 -11.93 0.13 21.82
CA LYS A 20 -11.31 -1.20 21.86
C LYS A 20 -11.10 -1.72 20.45
N PHE A 21 -9.87 -2.16 20.15
CA PHE A 21 -9.47 -2.61 18.81
C PHE A 21 -8.93 -4.04 18.83
N TRP A 22 -9.48 -4.89 17.98
CA TRP A 22 -8.96 -6.23 17.70
C TRP A 22 -8.35 -6.26 16.30
N VAL A 23 -7.16 -6.82 16.22
CA VAL A 23 -6.45 -6.97 14.94
C VAL A 23 -6.06 -8.41 14.69
N PHE A 24 -6.37 -8.90 13.51
CA PHE A 24 -6.05 -10.24 13.03
C PHE A 24 -4.93 -10.12 12.01
N LEU A 25 -3.79 -10.75 12.30
CA LEU A 25 -2.57 -10.65 11.49
C LEU A 25 -2.13 -12.04 11.06
N PRO A 26 -1.71 -12.25 9.81
CA PRO A 26 -0.93 -13.45 9.44
C PRO A 26 0.30 -13.58 10.33
N SER A 27 0.70 -14.79 10.68
CA SER A 27 1.88 -15.05 11.51
C SER A 27 3.20 -14.62 10.84
N SER A 28 3.19 -14.36 9.53
CA SER A 28 4.31 -13.82 8.75
C SER A 28 4.58 -12.33 9.00
N VAL A 29 3.65 -11.61 9.63
CA VAL A 29 3.87 -10.18 9.98
C VAL A 29 5.00 -10.06 11.01
N PRO A 30 5.97 -9.14 10.84
CA PRO A 30 7.09 -8.96 11.74
C PRO A 30 6.68 -8.72 13.20
N ALA A 31 7.45 -9.26 14.14
CA ALA A 31 7.18 -9.15 15.58
C ALA A 31 7.20 -7.68 16.06
N GLU A 32 8.02 -6.85 15.43
CA GLU A 32 8.12 -5.42 15.68
C GLU A 32 6.78 -4.72 15.47
N LYS A 33 6.11 -4.98 14.35
CA LYS A 33 4.76 -4.45 14.05
C LYS A 33 3.73 -4.93 15.08
N MET A 34 3.82 -6.19 15.50
CA MET A 34 2.89 -6.72 16.52
C MET A 34 3.09 -6.05 17.89
N ARG A 35 4.35 -5.77 18.28
CA ARG A 35 4.67 -5.05 19.52
C ARG A 35 4.14 -3.62 19.50
N GLU A 36 4.27 -2.92 18.37
CA GLU A 36 3.72 -1.58 18.20
C GLU A 36 2.20 -1.56 18.42
N LEU A 37 1.48 -2.51 17.83
CA LEU A 37 0.03 -2.65 18.03
C LEU A 37 -0.33 -2.90 19.49
N GLY A 38 0.42 -3.77 20.16
CA GLY A 38 0.26 -4.04 21.60
C GLY A 38 0.53 -2.81 22.46
N LEU A 39 1.50 -1.97 22.09
CA LEU A 39 1.79 -0.71 22.77
C LEU A 39 0.59 0.24 22.78
N TYR A 40 -0.16 0.29 21.66
CA TYR A 40 -1.42 1.05 21.57
C TYR A 40 -2.60 0.39 22.29
N GLY A 41 -2.39 -0.77 22.92
CA GLY A 41 -3.47 -1.49 23.62
C GLY A 41 -4.39 -2.29 22.71
N ALA A 42 -3.98 -2.59 21.47
CA ALA A 42 -4.75 -3.45 20.60
C ALA A 42 -4.66 -4.93 21.00
N GLU A 43 -5.78 -5.64 20.87
CA GLU A 43 -5.83 -7.10 21.03
C GLU A 43 -5.32 -7.77 19.76
N VAL A 44 -4.07 -8.23 19.77
CA VAL A 44 -3.40 -8.81 18.60
C VAL A 44 -3.64 -10.30 18.52
N ILE A 45 -4.28 -10.76 17.45
CA ILE A 45 -4.58 -12.16 17.18
C ILE A 45 -3.75 -12.63 15.97
N LYS A 46 -2.81 -13.55 16.21
CA LYS A 46 -1.99 -14.15 15.16
C LYS A 46 -2.72 -15.31 14.51
N ILE A 47 -2.76 -15.31 13.19
CA ILE A 47 -3.37 -16.37 12.38
C ILE A 47 -2.28 -17.10 11.62
N THR A 48 -2.20 -18.42 11.83
CA THR A 48 -1.37 -19.29 10.99
C THR A 48 -2.09 -19.54 9.68
N GLY A 49 -1.73 -18.78 8.64
CA GLY A 49 -2.39 -18.83 7.35
C GLY A 49 -2.16 -17.56 6.53
N THR A 50 -2.88 -17.47 5.42
CA THR A 50 -2.82 -16.30 4.51
C THR A 50 -3.55 -15.10 5.07
N TYR A 51 -3.29 -13.93 4.49
CA TYR A 51 -4.05 -12.72 4.81
C TYR A 51 -5.55 -12.87 4.51
N ASP A 52 -5.91 -13.56 3.43
CA ASP A 52 -7.31 -13.77 3.06
C ASP A 52 -8.03 -14.67 4.09
N GLN A 53 -7.37 -15.71 4.59
CA GLN A 53 -7.89 -16.51 5.72
C GLN A 53 -8.04 -15.67 6.99
N ALA A 54 -7.09 -14.81 7.30
CA ALA A 54 -7.21 -13.89 8.44
C ALA A 54 -8.41 -12.93 8.29
N LYS A 55 -8.75 -12.50 7.06
CA LYS A 55 -9.95 -11.70 6.79
C LYS A 55 -11.25 -12.45 7.09
N GLU A 56 -11.32 -13.71 6.72
CA GLU A 56 -12.49 -14.57 6.97
C GLU A 56 -12.70 -14.81 8.48
N ILE A 57 -11.63 -15.15 9.20
CA ILE A 57 -11.67 -15.34 10.66
C ILE A 57 -12.08 -14.04 11.37
N ALA A 58 -11.52 -12.90 10.97
CA ALA A 58 -11.91 -11.61 11.52
C ALA A 58 -13.38 -11.25 11.24
N ALA A 59 -13.90 -11.67 10.08
CA ALA A 59 -15.30 -11.45 9.73
C ALA A 59 -16.24 -12.26 10.65
N ASP A 60 -15.97 -13.54 10.80
CA ASP A 60 -16.74 -14.43 11.67
C ASP A 60 -16.70 -13.98 13.15
N PHE A 61 -15.52 -13.61 13.63
CA PHE A 61 -15.36 -13.05 14.97
C PHE A 61 -16.20 -11.80 15.21
N ALA A 62 -16.21 -10.87 14.24
CA ALA A 62 -16.96 -9.62 14.34
C ALA A 62 -18.47 -9.88 14.35
N ILE A 63 -18.95 -10.80 13.49
CA ILE A 63 -20.38 -11.22 13.44
C ILE A 63 -20.81 -11.83 14.78
N ARG A 64 -20.05 -12.79 15.30
CA ARG A 64 -20.39 -13.47 16.57
C ARG A 64 -20.42 -12.52 17.77
N ARG A 65 -19.62 -11.43 17.72
CA ARG A 65 -19.54 -10.46 18.79
C ARG A 65 -20.42 -9.23 18.58
N GLY A 66 -21.10 -9.12 17.44
CA GLY A 66 -21.93 -7.95 17.12
C GLY A 66 -21.15 -6.64 17.06
N ILE A 67 -19.86 -6.69 16.63
CA ILE A 67 -19.00 -5.51 16.56
C ILE A 67 -18.72 -5.09 15.13
N TYR A 68 -18.42 -3.79 14.94
CA TYR A 68 -18.05 -3.25 13.62
C TYR A 68 -16.75 -3.89 13.11
N ARG A 69 -16.74 -4.21 11.84
CA ARG A 69 -15.56 -4.69 11.12
C ARG A 69 -15.24 -3.75 9.96
N ASP A 70 -13.99 -3.28 9.90
CA ASP A 70 -13.49 -2.65 8.69
C ASP A 70 -13.45 -3.65 7.53
N GLY A 71 -14.12 -3.30 6.44
CA GLY A 71 -14.31 -4.15 5.26
C GLY A 71 -13.35 -3.84 4.09
N GLY A 72 -12.28 -3.09 4.31
CA GLY A 72 -11.37 -2.64 3.24
C GLY A 72 -12.14 -1.83 2.20
N ALA A 73 -12.10 -2.24 0.93
CA ALA A 73 -12.78 -1.52 -0.17
C ALA A 73 -14.31 -1.36 0.02
N LYS A 74 -14.92 -2.15 0.90
CA LYS A 74 -16.34 -2.01 1.29
C LYS A 74 -16.54 -0.98 2.40
N SER A 75 -15.48 -0.54 3.08
CA SER A 75 -15.54 0.45 4.15
C SER A 75 -15.75 1.86 3.61
N ILE A 76 -16.77 2.55 4.05
CA ILE A 76 -16.97 3.97 3.73
C ILE A 76 -15.89 4.80 4.42
N SER A 77 -15.69 4.61 5.73
CA SER A 77 -14.72 5.35 6.52
C SER A 77 -13.30 5.22 5.99
N GLY A 78 -12.89 4.03 5.55
CA GLY A 78 -11.57 3.81 4.95
C GLY A 78 -11.35 4.60 3.66
N LYS A 79 -12.36 4.69 2.79
CA LYS A 79 -12.28 5.52 1.58
C LYS A 79 -12.30 7.01 1.89
N GLU A 80 -13.13 7.44 2.83
CA GLU A 80 -13.16 8.85 3.27
C GLU A 80 -11.84 9.28 3.89
N SER A 81 -11.17 8.42 4.67
CA SER A 81 -9.85 8.75 5.22
C SER A 81 -8.78 8.91 4.14
N MET A 82 -8.76 8.04 3.12
CA MET A 82 -7.79 8.13 2.02
C MET A 82 -8.06 9.32 1.08
N LYS A 83 -9.27 9.85 1.06
CA LYS A 83 -9.65 11.03 0.28
C LYS A 83 -8.80 12.26 0.63
N THR A 84 -8.37 12.39 1.88
CA THR A 84 -7.56 13.52 2.34
C THR A 84 -6.25 13.68 1.58
N ILE A 85 -5.69 12.58 1.08
CA ILE A 85 -4.49 12.60 0.24
C ILE A 85 -4.71 13.44 -1.03
N ALA A 86 -5.86 13.28 -1.69
CA ALA A 86 -6.19 14.07 -2.88
C ALA A 86 -6.35 15.57 -2.54
N LEU A 87 -6.94 15.88 -1.39
CA LEU A 87 -7.11 17.26 -0.93
C LEU A 87 -5.75 17.93 -0.70
N GLU A 88 -4.84 17.25 0.00
CA GLU A 88 -3.48 17.74 0.25
C GLU A 88 -2.66 17.89 -1.04
N ILE A 89 -2.75 16.93 -1.97
CA ILE A 89 -2.07 17.01 -3.26
C ILE A 89 -2.52 18.26 -4.03
N VAL A 90 -3.82 18.49 -4.15
CA VAL A 90 -4.37 19.61 -4.90
C VAL A 90 -4.01 20.95 -4.26
N GLU A 91 -4.10 21.04 -2.92
CA GLU A 91 -3.69 22.24 -2.17
C GLU A 91 -2.20 22.56 -2.40
N GLN A 92 -1.32 21.56 -2.24
CA GLN A 92 0.14 21.75 -2.38
C GLN A 92 0.57 21.99 -3.81
N LEU A 93 -0.18 21.55 -4.82
CA LEU A 93 0.04 21.89 -6.23
C LEU A 93 -0.61 23.22 -6.67
N GLY A 94 -1.09 24.04 -5.72
CA GLY A 94 -1.70 25.33 -6.03
C GLY A 94 -3.04 25.21 -6.75
N TRP A 95 -3.89 24.33 -6.26
CA TRP A 95 -5.25 24.02 -6.76
C TRP A 95 -5.27 23.50 -8.19
N ARG A 96 -4.28 22.67 -8.53
CA ARG A 96 -4.17 21.97 -9.82
C ARG A 96 -4.13 20.47 -9.60
N ALA A 97 -4.74 19.72 -10.51
CA ALA A 97 -4.59 18.26 -10.52
C ALA A 97 -3.26 17.88 -11.18
N PRO A 98 -2.55 16.84 -10.69
CA PRO A 98 -1.46 16.24 -11.44
C PRO A 98 -2.00 15.54 -12.69
N ASP A 99 -1.13 15.18 -13.63
CA ASP A 99 -1.51 14.35 -14.78
C ASP A 99 -1.70 12.91 -14.37
N TRP A 100 -0.84 12.43 -13.45
CA TRP A 100 -0.87 11.08 -12.95
C TRP A 100 -0.76 11.02 -11.44
N TYR A 101 -1.50 10.06 -10.85
CA TYR A 101 -1.32 9.61 -9.49
C TYR A 101 -0.88 8.15 -9.49
N VAL A 102 0.30 7.86 -8.96
CA VAL A 102 0.93 6.53 -8.95
C VAL A 102 0.90 5.94 -7.55
N GLN A 103 0.39 4.73 -7.40
CA GLN A 103 0.35 4.04 -6.11
C GLN A 103 0.59 2.54 -6.23
N ALA A 104 1.44 2.01 -5.34
CA ALA A 104 1.52 0.58 -5.08
C ALA A 104 0.29 0.10 -4.33
N VAL A 105 -0.27 -1.03 -4.76
CA VAL A 105 -1.52 -1.54 -4.18
C VAL A 105 -1.44 -3.00 -3.77
N SER A 106 -2.05 -3.29 -2.63
CA SER A 106 -2.45 -4.62 -2.19
C SER A 106 -3.93 -4.82 -2.53
N GLY A 107 -4.84 -4.48 -1.62
CA GLY A 107 -6.28 -4.59 -1.81
C GLY A 107 -6.97 -3.41 -2.52
N GLY A 108 -6.25 -2.33 -2.87
CA GLY A 108 -6.74 -1.22 -3.69
C GLY A 108 -7.58 -0.14 -2.99
N ILE A 109 -7.69 -0.12 -1.66
CA ILE A 109 -8.49 0.89 -0.95
C ILE A 109 -7.89 2.30 -1.05
N GLY A 110 -6.55 2.40 -1.03
CA GLY A 110 -5.85 3.68 -1.14
C GLY A 110 -6.25 4.47 -2.39
N PRO A 111 -6.00 3.94 -3.60
CA PRO A 111 -6.37 4.65 -4.82
C PRO A 111 -7.87 4.85 -4.99
N LEU A 112 -8.73 3.98 -4.43
CA LEU A 112 -10.19 4.21 -4.42
C LEU A 112 -10.58 5.46 -3.64
N GLY A 113 -9.98 5.67 -2.47
CA GLY A 113 -10.28 6.87 -1.67
C GLY A 113 -9.67 8.13 -2.27
N VAL A 114 -8.44 8.05 -2.77
CA VAL A 114 -7.77 9.19 -3.43
C VAL A 114 -8.54 9.60 -4.68
N LEU A 115 -8.92 8.64 -5.53
CA LEU A 115 -9.78 8.89 -6.69
C LEU A 115 -11.07 9.60 -6.29
N LYS A 116 -11.75 9.12 -5.22
CA LYS A 116 -12.97 9.75 -4.72
C LYS A 116 -12.73 11.23 -4.40
N GLY A 117 -11.61 11.57 -3.77
CA GLY A 117 -11.24 12.96 -3.49
C GLY A 117 -11.08 13.81 -4.75
N PHE A 118 -10.35 13.30 -5.74
CA PHE A 118 -10.19 14.01 -7.02
C PHE A 118 -11.53 14.18 -7.76
N VAL A 119 -12.38 13.17 -7.76
CA VAL A 119 -13.72 13.25 -8.38
C VAL A 119 -14.58 14.30 -7.69
N GLU A 120 -14.58 14.37 -6.36
CA GLU A 120 -15.32 15.39 -5.60
C GLU A 120 -14.78 16.80 -5.85
N LEU A 121 -13.45 16.97 -5.86
CA LEU A 121 -12.81 18.26 -6.17
C LEU A 121 -13.14 18.74 -7.59
N HIS A 122 -13.13 17.83 -8.56
CA HIS A 122 -13.50 18.14 -9.93
C HIS A 122 -14.99 18.51 -10.04
N ALA A 123 -15.88 17.73 -9.39
CA ALA A 123 -17.31 18.02 -9.37
C ALA A 123 -17.65 19.36 -8.69
N ALA A 124 -16.84 19.78 -7.72
CA ALA A 124 -16.92 21.09 -7.06
C ALA A 124 -16.31 22.24 -7.89
N GLY A 125 -15.73 21.97 -9.06
CA GLY A 125 -15.07 22.96 -9.91
C GLY A 125 -13.74 23.49 -9.37
N LEU A 126 -13.13 22.78 -8.40
CA LEU A 126 -11.87 23.17 -7.76
C LEU A 126 -10.63 22.73 -8.54
N ILE A 127 -10.77 21.72 -9.40
CA ILE A 127 -9.73 21.27 -10.33
C ILE A 127 -10.33 21.02 -11.72
N GLU A 128 -9.51 21.15 -12.75
CA GLU A 128 -9.95 21.06 -14.15
C GLU A 128 -10.23 19.62 -14.62
N ARG A 129 -9.55 18.64 -14.01
CA ARG A 129 -9.63 17.23 -14.41
C ARG A 129 -9.39 16.28 -13.23
N VAL A 130 -9.83 15.04 -13.38
CA VAL A 130 -9.43 13.94 -12.51
C VAL A 130 -8.11 13.34 -13.06
N PRO A 131 -7.07 13.14 -12.23
CA PRO A 131 -5.81 12.54 -12.68
C PRO A 131 -5.99 11.13 -13.23
N LYS A 132 -5.13 10.74 -14.16
CA LYS A 132 -4.96 9.34 -14.55
C LYS A 132 -4.36 8.55 -13.37
N LEU A 133 -4.79 7.29 -13.20
CA LEU A 133 -4.27 6.41 -12.16
C LEU A 133 -3.23 5.44 -12.72
N ALA A 134 -2.07 5.35 -12.07
CA ALA A 134 -1.12 4.28 -12.29
C ALA A 134 -1.12 3.33 -11.08
N ILE A 135 -1.66 2.14 -11.27
CA ILE A 135 -1.79 1.10 -10.26
C ILE A 135 -0.64 0.12 -10.42
N VAL A 136 0.17 -0.02 -9.38
CA VAL A 136 1.34 -0.89 -9.43
C VAL A 136 1.20 -2.03 -8.42
N GLN A 137 1.41 -3.26 -8.86
CA GLN A 137 1.46 -4.45 -8.01
C GLN A 137 2.83 -5.13 -8.08
N VAL A 138 3.12 -6.01 -7.14
CA VAL A 138 4.27 -6.92 -7.23
C VAL A 138 3.91 -8.12 -8.10
N GLU A 139 4.81 -8.58 -8.96
CA GLU A 139 4.56 -9.70 -9.89
C GLU A 139 4.10 -10.97 -9.19
N GLY A 140 4.67 -11.25 -7.99
CA GLY A 140 4.29 -12.38 -7.17
C GLY A 140 2.87 -12.28 -6.57
N CYS A 141 2.23 -11.09 -6.63
CA CYS A 141 0.83 -10.90 -6.21
C CYS A 141 0.16 -9.79 -7.04
N ALA A 142 -0.13 -10.06 -8.33
CA ALA A 142 -0.63 -9.08 -9.28
C ALA A 142 -2.00 -9.46 -9.89
N PRO A 143 -3.05 -9.77 -9.11
CA PRO A 143 -4.34 -10.18 -9.65
C PRO A 143 -5.00 -9.09 -10.48
N MET A 144 -4.88 -7.82 -10.08
CA MET A 144 -5.48 -6.69 -10.82
C MET A 144 -4.78 -6.47 -12.16
N VAL A 145 -3.44 -6.49 -12.17
CA VAL A 145 -2.65 -6.30 -13.40
C VAL A 145 -2.93 -7.42 -14.40
N ARG A 146 -2.99 -8.67 -13.94
CA ARG A 146 -3.31 -9.81 -14.80
C ARG A 146 -4.69 -9.69 -15.45
N ALA A 147 -5.69 -9.27 -14.67
CA ALA A 147 -7.04 -9.05 -15.18
C ALA A 147 -7.11 -7.85 -16.14
N TRP A 148 -6.39 -6.77 -15.84
CA TRP A 148 -6.30 -5.59 -16.70
C TRP A 148 -5.70 -5.91 -18.07
N GLN A 149 -4.57 -6.63 -18.10
CA GLN A 149 -3.90 -7.03 -19.34
C GLN A 149 -4.76 -7.94 -20.22
N GLN A 150 -5.66 -8.71 -19.61
CA GLN A 150 -6.60 -9.58 -20.30
C GLN A 150 -7.95 -8.91 -20.62
N GLY A 151 -8.13 -7.64 -20.25
CA GLY A 151 -9.39 -6.92 -20.46
C GLY A 151 -10.58 -7.44 -19.63
N LEU A 152 -10.31 -8.22 -18.56
CA LEU A 152 -11.36 -8.85 -17.76
C LEU A 152 -12.10 -7.83 -16.88
N ALA A 153 -13.40 -8.04 -16.69
CA ALA A 153 -14.22 -7.22 -15.81
C ALA A 153 -13.98 -7.51 -14.30
N LYS A 154 -13.43 -8.68 -13.97
CA LYS A 154 -13.15 -9.12 -12.59
C LYS A 154 -11.77 -9.75 -12.52
N ALA A 155 -11.06 -9.50 -11.44
CA ALA A 155 -9.79 -10.16 -11.16
C ALA A 155 -10.05 -11.52 -10.48
N ALA A 156 -9.36 -12.55 -10.96
CA ALA A 156 -9.30 -13.83 -10.26
C ALA A 156 -8.31 -13.75 -9.09
N ALA A 157 -8.61 -14.45 -8.00
CA ALA A 157 -7.70 -14.57 -6.87
C ALA A 157 -6.41 -15.29 -7.27
N VAL A 158 -5.29 -14.90 -6.66
CA VAL A 158 -3.98 -15.53 -6.81
C VAL A 158 -3.41 -15.91 -5.45
N LEU A 159 -2.56 -16.93 -5.42
CA LEU A 159 -1.76 -17.21 -4.23
C LEU A 159 -0.53 -16.28 -4.24
N PRO A 160 -0.33 -15.47 -3.19
CA PRO A 160 0.81 -14.56 -3.14
C PRO A 160 2.15 -15.30 -3.00
N ASP A 161 3.14 -14.88 -3.78
CA ASP A 161 4.53 -15.34 -3.74
C ASP A 161 5.47 -14.13 -3.88
N THR A 162 5.65 -13.38 -2.81
CA THR A 162 6.46 -12.17 -2.76
C THR A 162 7.10 -11.96 -1.38
N LEU A 163 8.29 -11.39 -1.37
CA LEU A 163 8.98 -10.95 -0.14
C LEU A 163 8.37 -9.66 0.43
N ILE A 164 7.57 -8.93 -0.37
CA ILE A 164 6.91 -7.69 0.05
C ILE A 164 5.52 -8.02 0.60
N THR A 165 5.49 -8.64 1.79
CA THR A 165 4.31 -9.27 2.38
C THR A 165 3.14 -8.32 2.62
N VAL A 166 3.38 -7.01 2.79
CA VAL A 166 2.32 -6.00 2.93
C VAL A 166 1.49 -5.83 1.64
N LEU A 167 1.98 -6.30 0.49
CA LEU A 167 1.27 -6.29 -0.79
C LEU A 167 0.63 -7.64 -1.16
N SER A 168 0.44 -8.55 -0.21
CA SER A 168 -0.02 -9.94 -0.40
C SER A 168 -1.55 -10.12 -0.40
N THR A 169 -2.33 -9.15 -0.89
CA THR A 169 -3.77 -9.37 -1.07
C THR A 169 -4.02 -10.14 -2.37
N GLY A 170 -4.22 -11.45 -2.26
CA GLY A 170 -4.46 -12.32 -3.41
C GLY A 170 -5.84 -12.12 -4.05
N ASP A 171 -6.86 -11.77 -3.25
CA ASP A 171 -8.20 -11.45 -3.75
C ASP A 171 -8.53 -9.95 -3.56
N PRO A 172 -8.48 -9.15 -4.64
CA PRO A 172 -8.81 -7.73 -4.59
C PRO A 172 -10.32 -7.46 -4.53
N GLY A 173 -11.14 -8.46 -4.78
CA GLY A 173 -12.60 -8.36 -4.79
C GLY A 173 -13.11 -7.22 -5.69
N MET A 174 -14.06 -6.43 -5.18
CA MET A 174 -14.69 -5.32 -5.92
C MET A 174 -13.74 -4.14 -6.19
N ALA A 175 -12.60 -4.04 -5.53
CA ALA A 175 -11.69 -2.90 -5.72
C ALA A 175 -11.20 -2.82 -7.17
N TYR A 176 -10.83 -3.95 -7.76
CA TYR A 176 -10.43 -4.00 -9.17
C TYR A 176 -11.54 -3.50 -10.11
N THR A 177 -12.77 -3.98 -9.93
CA THR A 177 -13.89 -3.59 -10.81
C THR A 177 -14.14 -2.08 -10.76
N ILE A 178 -14.06 -1.47 -9.57
CA ILE A 178 -14.27 -0.02 -9.41
C ILE A 178 -13.09 0.76 -10.02
N LEU A 179 -11.86 0.35 -9.75
CA LEU A 179 -10.67 0.98 -10.32
C LEU A 179 -10.66 0.89 -11.84
N LYS A 180 -10.98 -0.30 -12.39
CA LYS A 180 -11.07 -0.47 -13.84
C LYS A 180 -12.09 0.49 -14.47
N ALA A 181 -13.29 0.55 -13.94
CA ALA A 181 -14.32 1.45 -14.45
C ALA A 181 -13.90 2.94 -14.38
N ALA A 182 -13.21 3.33 -13.33
CA ALA A 182 -12.66 4.68 -13.22
C ALA A 182 -11.55 4.95 -14.25
N MET A 183 -10.66 3.98 -14.46
CA MET A 183 -9.58 4.11 -15.44
C MET A 183 -10.10 4.07 -16.88
N ASP A 184 -11.19 3.35 -17.14
CA ASP A 184 -11.89 3.40 -18.43
C ASP A 184 -12.49 4.80 -18.68
N THR A 185 -12.82 5.55 -17.61
CA THR A 185 -13.40 6.89 -17.69
C THR A 185 -12.36 8.01 -17.73
N TYR A 186 -11.37 7.96 -16.84
CA TYR A 186 -10.40 9.05 -16.62
C TYR A 186 -9.01 8.75 -17.18
N GLY A 187 -8.81 7.55 -17.70
CA GLY A 187 -7.51 7.06 -18.12
C GLY A 187 -6.71 6.43 -16.99
N GLY A 188 -5.66 5.74 -17.38
CA GLY A 188 -4.77 5.09 -16.42
C GLY A 188 -4.05 3.88 -16.98
N ALA A 189 -3.18 3.31 -16.16
CA ALA A 189 -2.40 2.11 -16.47
C ALA A 189 -2.26 1.22 -15.25
N MET A 190 -2.16 -0.09 -15.47
CA MET A 190 -1.79 -1.05 -14.44
C MET A 190 -0.51 -1.78 -14.86
N THR A 191 0.48 -1.81 -14.00
CA THR A 191 1.73 -2.53 -14.24
C THR A 191 2.15 -3.32 -13.02
N ALA A 192 3.03 -4.31 -13.23
CA ALA A 192 3.63 -5.07 -12.15
C ALA A 192 5.15 -5.01 -12.24
N VAL A 193 5.80 -5.05 -11.09
CA VAL A 193 7.25 -5.06 -10.94
C VAL A 193 7.66 -6.23 -10.02
N SER A 194 8.83 -6.77 -10.25
CA SER A 194 9.41 -7.81 -9.39
C SER A 194 9.88 -7.22 -8.05
N ASP A 195 9.99 -8.06 -7.02
CA ASP A 195 10.58 -7.68 -5.74
C ASP A 195 11.99 -7.10 -5.92
N GLY A 196 12.78 -7.68 -6.85
CA GLY A 196 14.12 -7.22 -7.16
C GLY A 196 14.16 -5.80 -7.74
N GLU A 197 13.22 -5.43 -8.61
CA GLU A 197 13.09 -4.07 -9.13
C GLU A 197 12.71 -3.10 -8.01
N ALA A 198 11.74 -3.44 -7.18
CA ALA A 198 11.33 -2.64 -6.04
C ALA A 198 12.51 -2.37 -5.09
N PHE A 199 13.30 -3.39 -4.73
CA PHE A 199 14.47 -3.22 -3.87
C PHE A 199 15.58 -2.39 -4.51
N ARG A 200 15.82 -2.52 -5.82
CA ARG A 200 16.80 -1.66 -6.53
C ARG A 200 16.37 -0.20 -6.51
N THR A 201 15.10 0.05 -6.83
CA THR A 201 14.55 1.41 -6.83
C THR A 201 14.54 2.02 -5.43
N MET A 202 14.17 1.25 -4.39
CA MET A 202 14.26 1.68 -2.99
C MET A 202 15.66 2.21 -2.64
N ARG A 203 16.69 1.44 -2.97
CA ARG A 203 18.10 1.83 -2.71
C ARG A 203 18.52 3.05 -3.51
N ARG A 204 18.07 3.15 -4.76
CA ARG A 204 18.38 4.30 -5.61
C ARG A 204 17.74 5.56 -5.05
N VAL A 205 16.44 5.59 -4.80
CA VAL A 205 15.74 6.76 -4.25
C VAL A 205 16.32 7.17 -2.89
N ALA A 206 16.69 6.21 -2.04
CA ALA A 206 17.36 6.52 -0.77
C ALA A 206 18.68 7.25 -0.98
N ARG A 207 19.45 6.91 -2.02
CA ARG A 207 20.78 7.50 -2.30
C ARG A 207 20.70 8.82 -3.07
N THR A 208 19.69 9.01 -3.91
CA THR A 208 19.55 10.21 -4.74
C THR A 208 18.72 11.29 -4.06
N GLU A 209 17.68 10.90 -3.34
CA GLU A 209 16.68 11.83 -2.76
C GLU A 209 16.73 11.88 -1.22
N GLY A 210 17.46 10.97 -0.58
CA GLY A 210 17.50 10.87 0.88
C GLY A 210 16.24 10.32 1.54
N TYR A 211 15.34 9.71 0.77
CA TYR A 211 14.10 9.15 1.30
C TYR A 211 14.28 7.69 1.74
N SER A 212 13.94 7.42 3.01
CA SER A 212 13.88 6.08 3.57
C SER A 212 12.45 5.53 3.48
N MET A 213 12.19 4.70 2.47
CA MET A 213 10.89 4.10 2.26
C MET A 213 10.91 2.59 2.42
N GLU A 214 9.81 1.99 2.84
CA GLU A 214 9.68 0.54 2.88
C GLU A 214 9.59 -0.05 1.46
N PRO A 215 9.90 -1.36 1.28
CA PRO A 215 9.82 -2.00 -0.03
C PRO A 215 8.47 -1.85 -0.72
N ALA A 216 7.37 -1.89 0.02
CA ALA A 216 6.04 -1.72 -0.54
C ALA A 216 5.82 -0.33 -1.18
N ALA A 217 6.36 0.74 -0.57
CA ALA A 217 6.28 2.08 -1.14
C ALA A 217 7.14 2.18 -2.41
N SER A 218 8.32 1.53 -2.44
CA SER A 218 9.21 1.56 -3.60
C SER A 218 8.64 0.89 -4.85
N VAL A 219 7.66 0.01 -4.72
CA VAL A 219 6.93 -0.59 -5.85
C VAL A 219 6.28 0.48 -6.71
N ALA A 220 5.72 1.56 -6.12
CA ALA A 220 5.13 2.66 -6.88
C ALA A 220 6.18 3.38 -7.75
N PHE A 221 7.36 3.62 -7.20
CA PHE A 221 8.47 4.25 -7.92
C PHE A 221 9.01 3.35 -9.04
N ALA A 222 9.19 2.05 -8.78
CA ALA A 222 9.61 1.10 -9.81
C ALA A 222 8.58 0.98 -10.94
N GLY A 223 7.30 1.04 -10.60
CA GLY A 223 6.21 1.07 -11.58
C GLY A 223 6.20 2.35 -12.42
N LEU A 224 6.46 3.51 -11.80
CA LEU A 224 6.64 4.75 -12.56
C LEU A 224 7.78 4.64 -13.56
N GLU A 225 8.95 4.16 -13.14
CA GLU A 225 10.09 3.98 -14.03
C GLU A 225 9.77 3.09 -15.23
N LYS A 226 9.05 2.00 -14.97
CA LYS A 226 8.61 1.08 -16.02
C LYS A 226 7.63 1.76 -16.99
N LEU A 227 6.62 2.47 -16.48
CA LEU A 227 5.64 3.16 -17.32
C LEU A 227 6.26 4.32 -18.14
N VAL A 228 7.28 5.00 -17.60
CA VAL A 228 8.05 5.98 -18.36
C VAL A 228 8.89 5.31 -19.45
N ALA A 229 9.55 4.21 -19.15
CA ALA A 229 10.35 3.45 -20.13
C ALA A 229 9.48 2.87 -21.27
N GLU A 230 8.22 2.53 -20.97
CA GLU A 230 7.23 2.05 -21.93
C GLU A 230 6.54 3.19 -22.71
N GLY A 231 6.85 4.47 -22.41
CA GLY A 231 6.25 5.63 -23.08
C GLY A 231 4.77 5.85 -22.72
N VAL A 232 4.29 5.28 -21.61
CA VAL A 232 2.92 5.47 -21.10
C VAL A 232 2.80 6.80 -20.33
N ILE A 233 3.85 7.14 -19.59
CA ILE A 233 3.98 8.40 -18.86
C ILE A 233 5.11 9.19 -19.51
N HIS A 234 4.86 10.44 -19.86
CA HIS A 234 5.81 11.31 -20.54
C HIS A 234 6.55 12.24 -19.57
N SER A 235 7.73 12.70 -19.97
CA SER A 235 8.62 13.51 -19.13
C SER A 235 8.11 14.92 -18.82
N ASP A 236 7.14 15.41 -19.58
CA ASP A 236 6.48 16.71 -19.42
C ASP A 236 5.20 16.62 -18.55
N GLU A 237 4.77 15.42 -18.16
CA GLU A 237 3.61 15.23 -17.31
C GLU A 237 3.95 15.40 -15.83
N CYS A 238 3.06 16.04 -15.09
CA CYS A 238 3.14 16.17 -13.63
C CYS A 238 2.68 14.86 -12.96
N VAL A 239 3.60 14.19 -12.29
CA VAL A 239 3.34 12.89 -11.67
C VAL A 239 3.48 12.99 -10.15
N VAL A 240 2.45 12.56 -9.41
CA VAL A 240 2.51 12.38 -7.96
C VAL A 240 2.61 10.90 -7.63
N VAL A 241 3.68 10.52 -6.93
CA VAL A 241 3.90 9.15 -6.46
C VAL A 241 3.65 9.05 -4.96
N ASN A 242 2.79 8.13 -4.55
CA ASN A 242 2.52 7.90 -3.14
C ASN A 242 3.67 7.14 -2.47
N CYS A 243 4.48 7.84 -1.69
CA CYS A 243 5.51 7.28 -0.81
C CYS A 243 4.90 6.95 0.56
N SER A 244 4.19 5.83 0.64
CA SER A 244 3.22 5.53 1.71
C SER A 244 3.83 5.02 3.03
N GLY A 245 5.02 4.43 3.02
CA GLY A 245 5.57 3.77 4.20
C GLY A 245 7.08 3.97 4.37
N HIS A 246 7.53 4.00 5.64
CA HIS A 246 8.93 4.16 6.02
C HIS A 246 9.60 2.81 6.33
N THR A 247 10.94 2.74 6.21
CA THR A 247 11.73 1.52 6.48
C THR A 247 11.68 1.02 7.92
N PHE A 248 11.30 1.81 8.91
CA PHE A 248 11.24 1.36 10.30
C PHE A 248 10.37 0.14 10.54
N SER A 249 9.38 -0.07 9.70
CA SER A 249 8.46 -1.21 9.78
C SER A 249 8.73 -2.28 8.72
N ALA A 250 9.83 -2.18 7.96
CA ALA A 250 10.17 -3.15 6.92
C ALA A 250 10.69 -4.47 7.52
N GLU A 251 10.45 -5.56 6.80
CA GLU A 251 11.03 -6.86 7.12
C GLU A 251 12.56 -6.81 6.99
N LYS A 252 13.28 -7.34 7.97
CA LYS A 252 14.75 -7.32 8.02
C LYS A 252 15.39 -7.94 6.78
N HIS A 253 14.86 -9.06 6.30
CA HIS A 253 15.37 -9.75 5.11
C HIS A 253 15.23 -8.94 3.82
N ALA A 254 14.31 -7.98 3.78
CA ALA A 254 14.15 -7.09 2.64
C ALA A 254 15.27 -6.04 2.53
N LEU A 255 15.95 -5.75 3.63
CA LEU A 255 16.99 -4.73 3.69
C LEU A 255 18.40 -5.28 3.47
N GLU A 256 18.62 -6.59 3.53
CA GLU A 256 19.92 -7.30 3.49
C GLU A 256 20.96 -6.74 4.48
N ASP A 257 21.64 -7.60 5.25
CA ASP A 257 22.67 -7.20 6.23
C ASP A 257 24.00 -6.72 5.60
N ARG A 258 24.07 -6.58 4.27
CA ARG A 258 25.29 -6.20 3.53
C ARG A 258 25.82 -4.79 3.84
N TYR A 259 25.08 -4.00 4.60
CA TYR A 259 25.44 -2.61 4.91
C TYR A 259 26.07 -2.44 6.30
N ALA A 260 26.14 -3.51 7.11
CA ALA A 260 26.79 -3.49 8.41
C ALA A 260 28.20 -4.05 8.28
N PHE A 261 29.21 -3.22 8.53
CA PHE A 261 30.58 -3.68 8.71
C PHE A 261 30.79 -4.05 10.17
N HIS A 262 31.10 -5.32 10.46
CA HIS A 262 31.54 -5.75 11.77
C HIS A 262 33.01 -5.39 11.93
N LEU A 263 33.32 -4.32 12.64
CA LEU A 263 34.65 -4.06 13.13
C LEU A 263 34.89 -4.93 14.38
N GLN A 264 35.64 -6.03 14.24
CA GLN A 264 36.19 -6.72 15.40
C GLN A 264 37.30 -5.81 15.99
N MET A 265 37.03 -5.24 17.15
CA MET A 265 38.10 -4.63 17.93
C MET A 265 39.05 -5.73 18.35
N ALA A 266 40.33 -5.61 17.98
CA ALA A 266 41.37 -6.48 18.52
C ALA A 266 41.35 -6.38 20.05
N ALA A 267 41.38 -7.52 20.75
CA ALA A 267 41.55 -7.50 22.19
C ALA A 267 42.78 -6.68 22.56
N PRO A 268 42.74 -5.82 23.57
CA PRO A 268 43.90 -5.09 24.00
C PRO A 268 45.02 -6.11 24.33
N PRO A 269 46.28 -5.84 23.99
CA PRO A 269 47.36 -6.74 24.33
C PRO A 269 47.34 -6.95 25.84
N GLY A 270 47.23 -8.22 26.24
CA GLY A 270 47.20 -8.59 27.66
C GLY A 270 48.45 -8.06 28.39
N ASN A 271 48.24 -7.48 29.56
CA ASN A 271 49.30 -7.15 30.51
C ASN A 271 49.97 -8.41 31.02
#